data_bbd5ca210ae15042598981dcf7fb3572
#
_entry.id   bbd5ca210ae15042598981dcf7fb3572
#
_cell.length_a   1.000
_cell.length_b   1.000
_cell.length_c   1.000
_cell.angle_alpha   90.00
_cell.angle_beta   90.00
_cell.angle_gamma   90.00
#
_symmetry.space_group_name_H-M   'P 1'
#
loop_
_entity.id
_entity.type
_entity.pdbx_description
1 polymer ?
#
loop_
_entity_poly.entity_id
_entity_poly.type
_entity_poly.pdbx_seq_one_letter_code
_entity_poly.pdbx_strand_id
1 'polypeptide(L)'
;AEATLNAAIKAVQKNLDDAKAELNKAIADGDTELDGKISALGEALATAKAALETTDSANKSELTTKIDEADAALQAAINALSNELNATNEKVAALETFVIIVCVISGVAFCGCGTLAVFYIIDKRKKI
;
A
#
# COMPACT_ATOMS: atom_id res chain seq x y z
N ALA A 1 26.79 70.74 -55.67
CA ALA A 1 25.51 70.31 -55.05
C ALA A 1 25.17 68.81 -55.35
N GLU A 2 25.30 68.36 -56.58
CA GLU A 2 25.04 66.99 -57.01
C GLU A 2 26.05 65.98 -56.41
N ALA A 3 27.32 66.33 -56.39
CA ALA A 3 28.38 65.50 -55.80
C ALA A 3 28.21 65.34 -54.28
N THR A 4 27.78 66.38 -53.59
CA THR A 4 27.50 66.36 -52.17
C THR A 4 26.28 65.48 -51.86
N LEU A 5 25.26 65.58 -52.69
CA LEU A 5 24.04 64.72 -52.54
C LEU A 5 24.40 63.25 -52.83
N ASN A 6 25.14 62.96 -53.84
CA ASN A 6 25.60 61.60 -54.15
C ASN A 6 26.48 61.01 -53.04
N ALA A 7 27.34 61.78 -52.40
CA ALA A 7 28.14 61.36 -51.26
C ALA A 7 27.26 61.07 -50.04
N ALA A 8 26.24 61.90 -49.79
CA ALA A 8 25.27 61.66 -48.72
C ALA A 8 24.43 60.37 -48.94
N ILE A 9 23.98 60.14 -50.17
CA ILE A 9 23.26 58.91 -50.54
C ILE A 9 24.15 57.69 -50.32
N LYS A 10 25.42 57.73 -50.74
CA LYS A 10 26.37 56.60 -50.49
C LYS A 10 26.62 56.38 -49.02
N ALA A 11 26.72 57.42 -48.20
CA ALA A 11 26.88 57.30 -46.73
C ALA A 11 25.68 56.67 -46.10
N VAL A 12 24.46 57.09 -46.48
CA VAL A 12 23.20 56.47 -45.99
C VAL A 12 23.09 55.02 -46.42
N GLN A 13 23.42 54.70 -47.65
CA GLN A 13 23.45 53.34 -48.19
C GLN A 13 24.39 52.44 -47.36
N LYS A 14 25.61 52.92 -47.10
CA LYS A 14 26.59 52.21 -46.29
C LYS A 14 26.03 51.94 -44.84
N ASN A 15 25.50 53.00 -44.22
CA ASN A 15 24.94 52.87 -42.88
C ASN A 15 23.77 51.85 -42.81
N LEU A 16 22.94 51.83 -43.85
CA LEU A 16 21.85 50.86 -43.97
C LEU A 16 22.39 49.45 -44.15
N ASP A 17 23.43 49.25 -44.99
CA ASP A 17 24.04 47.94 -45.21
C ASP A 17 24.69 47.41 -43.89
N ASP A 18 25.41 48.29 -43.18
CA ASP A 18 26.04 47.99 -41.89
C ASP A 18 24.98 47.61 -40.83
N ALA A 19 23.93 48.42 -40.73
CA ALA A 19 22.80 48.11 -39.77
C ALA A 19 22.12 46.79 -40.13
N LYS A 20 21.91 46.51 -41.40
CA LYS A 20 21.34 45.22 -41.85
C LYS A 20 22.25 44.03 -41.50
N ALA A 21 23.57 44.19 -41.68
CA ALA A 21 24.52 43.14 -41.32
C ALA A 21 24.56 42.89 -39.83
N GLU A 22 24.56 43.95 -39.00
CA GLU A 22 24.50 43.85 -37.54
C GLU A 22 23.21 43.19 -37.06
N LEU A 23 22.06 43.54 -37.65
CA LEU A 23 20.77 42.97 -37.31
C LEU A 23 20.72 41.48 -37.68
N ASN A 24 21.17 41.11 -38.87
CA ASN A 24 21.24 39.71 -39.30
C ASN A 24 22.13 38.88 -38.37
N LYS A 25 23.28 39.46 -37.95
CA LYS A 25 24.17 38.80 -37.00
C LYS A 25 23.46 38.60 -35.62
N ALA A 26 22.81 39.63 -35.11
CA ALA A 26 22.10 39.54 -33.83
C ALA A 26 20.97 38.49 -33.85
N ILE A 27 20.26 38.39 -34.97
CA ILE A 27 19.24 37.36 -35.17
C ILE A 27 19.88 35.96 -35.15
N ALA A 28 20.95 35.75 -35.92
CA ALA A 28 21.61 34.45 -35.98
C ALA A 28 22.23 34.04 -34.64
N ASP A 29 22.81 34.97 -33.89
CA ASP A 29 23.35 34.73 -32.54
C ASP A 29 22.22 34.39 -31.58
N GLY A 30 21.08 35.09 -31.63
CA GLY A 30 19.89 34.83 -30.85
C GLY A 30 19.26 33.46 -31.13
N ASP A 31 19.18 33.09 -32.41
CA ASP A 31 18.67 31.77 -32.80
C ASP A 31 19.59 30.65 -32.27
N THR A 32 20.90 30.82 -32.39
CA THR A 32 21.87 29.84 -31.86
C THR A 32 21.76 29.68 -30.33
N GLU A 33 21.61 30.80 -29.60
CA GLU A 33 21.44 30.79 -28.17
C GLU A 33 20.11 30.11 -27.76
N LEU A 34 19.06 30.40 -28.52
CA LEU A 34 17.74 29.79 -28.27
C LEU A 34 17.76 28.29 -28.53
N ASP A 35 18.35 27.84 -29.61
CA ASP A 35 18.52 26.41 -29.91
C ASP A 35 19.32 25.69 -28.83
N GLY A 36 20.37 26.33 -28.31
CA GLY A 36 21.15 25.82 -27.18
C GLY A 36 20.31 25.66 -25.93
N LYS A 37 19.47 26.65 -25.62
CA LYS A 37 18.55 26.60 -24.47
C LYS A 37 17.48 25.52 -24.65
N ILE A 38 16.93 25.36 -25.83
CA ILE A 38 15.94 24.32 -26.15
C ILE A 38 16.56 22.93 -25.97
N SER A 39 17.78 22.73 -26.48
CA SER A 39 18.50 21.46 -26.33
C SER A 39 18.77 21.14 -24.86
N ALA A 40 19.29 22.10 -24.09
CA ALA A 40 19.53 21.93 -22.65
C ALA A 40 18.26 21.61 -21.88
N LEU A 41 17.15 22.26 -22.20
CA LEU A 41 15.85 21.99 -21.60
C LEU A 41 15.34 20.57 -21.95
N GLY A 42 15.55 20.15 -23.19
CA GLY A 42 15.23 18.79 -23.65
C GLY A 42 15.98 17.72 -22.85
N GLU A 43 17.29 17.93 -22.64
CA GLU A 43 18.15 17.04 -21.86
C GLU A 43 17.73 17.01 -20.39
N ALA A 44 17.42 18.16 -19.79
CA ALA A 44 16.95 18.26 -18.42
C ALA A 44 15.61 17.54 -18.24
N LEU A 45 14.70 17.69 -19.19
CA LEU A 45 13.41 17.00 -19.19
C LEU A 45 13.57 15.48 -19.32
N ALA A 46 14.45 15.01 -20.21
CA ALA A 46 14.74 13.58 -20.35
C ALA A 46 15.33 12.99 -19.07
N THR A 47 16.24 13.71 -18.41
CA THR A 47 16.83 13.30 -17.14
C THR A 47 15.78 13.25 -16.03
N ALA A 48 14.93 14.27 -15.92
CA ALA A 48 13.86 14.31 -14.93
C ALA A 48 12.84 13.17 -15.14
N LYS A 49 12.50 12.89 -16.40
CA LYS A 49 11.62 11.77 -16.74
C LYS A 49 12.22 10.42 -16.32
N ALA A 50 13.49 10.18 -16.65
CA ALA A 50 14.17 8.94 -16.28
C ALA A 50 14.26 8.76 -14.74
N ALA A 51 14.53 9.84 -14.01
CA ALA A 51 14.55 9.83 -12.55
C ALA A 51 13.17 9.51 -11.97
N LEU A 52 12.11 10.09 -12.55
CA LEU A 52 10.73 9.84 -12.13
C LEU A 52 10.32 8.38 -12.39
N GLU A 53 10.64 7.84 -13.56
CA GLU A 53 10.36 6.44 -13.91
C GLU A 53 11.09 5.46 -12.97
N THR A 54 12.33 5.78 -12.58
CA THR A 54 13.11 5.00 -11.62
C THR A 54 12.46 5.04 -10.24
N THR A 55 12.07 6.22 -9.78
CA THR A 55 11.41 6.41 -8.48
C THR A 55 10.06 5.68 -8.44
N ASP A 56 9.27 5.81 -9.49
CA ASP A 56 7.97 5.12 -9.59
C ASP A 56 8.12 3.61 -9.54
N SER A 57 9.10 3.06 -10.26
CA SER A 57 9.41 1.63 -10.23
C SER A 57 9.85 1.14 -8.85
N ALA A 58 10.69 1.93 -8.17
CA ALA A 58 11.13 1.64 -6.81
C ALA A 58 9.96 1.66 -5.82
N ASN A 59 9.13 2.70 -5.88
CA ASN A 59 7.94 2.83 -5.04
C ASN A 59 6.95 1.68 -5.26
N LYS A 60 6.74 1.29 -6.51
CA LYS A 60 5.88 0.16 -6.84
C LYS A 60 6.43 -1.14 -6.27
N SER A 61 7.73 -1.39 -6.38
CA SER A 61 8.37 -2.57 -5.81
C SER A 61 8.28 -2.60 -4.29
N GLU A 62 8.55 -1.47 -3.63
CA GLU A 62 8.44 -1.35 -2.17
C GLU A 62 7.00 -1.58 -1.69
N LEU A 63 6.02 -0.99 -2.39
CA LEU A 63 4.61 -1.17 -2.06
C LEU A 63 4.17 -2.62 -2.22
N THR A 64 4.59 -3.28 -3.31
CA THR A 64 4.31 -4.71 -3.51
C THR A 64 4.89 -5.55 -2.36
N THR A 65 6.14 -5.31 -1.98
CA THR A 65 6.76 -6.02 -0.86
C THR A 65 5.99 -5.80 0.44
N LYS A 66 5.58 -4.58 0.75
CA LYS A 66 4.79 -4.27 1.96
C LYS A 66 3.42 -4.95 1.96
N ILE A 67 2.79 -5.05 0.80
CA ILE A 67 1.51 -5.77 0.65
C ILE A 67 1.72 -7.26 0.91
N ASP A 68 2.73 -7.87 0.32
CA ASP A 68 3.04 -9.30 0.49
C ASP A 68 3.38 -9.62 1.96
N GLU A 69 4.14 -8.75 2.63
CA GLU A 69 4.46 -8.88 4.06
C GLU A 69 3.20 -8.76 4.95
N ALA A 70 2.33 -7.81 4.64
CA ALA A 70 1.07 -7.64 5.35
C ALA A 70 0.12 -8.82 5.15
N ASP A 71 0.02 -9.34 3.93
CA ASP A 71 -0.78 -10.52 3.62
C ASP A 71 -0.25 -11.77 4.35
N ALA A 72 1.06 -11.96 4.38
CA ALA A 72 1.69 -13.06 5.12
C ALA A 72 1.44 -12.95 6.64
N ALA A 73 1.55 -11.76 7.20
CA ALA A 73 1.27 -11.51 8.62
C ALA A 73 -0.21 -11.76 8.95
N LEU A 74 -1.10 -11.30 8.09
CA LEU A 74 -2.55 -11.53 8.24
C LEU A 74 -2.89 -13.02 8.17
N GLN A 75 -2.32 -13.75 7.21
CA GLN A 75 -2.52 -15.19 7.09
C GLN A 75 -2.00 -15.94 8.33
N ALA A 76 -0.85 -15.55 8.86
CA ALA A 76 -0.32 -16.12 10.11
C ALA A 76 -1.26 -15.86 11.30
N ALA A 77 -1.80 -14.65 11.42
CA ALA A 77 -2.77 -14.30 12.46
C ALA A 77 -4.08 -15.10 12.34
N ILE A 78 -4.58 -15.28 11.13
CA ILE A 78 -5.76 -16.11 10.84
C ILE A 78 -5.51 -17.57 11.25
N ASN A 79 -4.36 -18.12 10.91
CA ASN A 79 -4.00 -19.49 11.27
C ASN A 79 -3.89 -19.66 12.79
N ALA A 80 -3.25 -18.71 13.49
CA ALA A 80 -3.17 -18.70 14.94
C ALA A 80 -4.55 -18.65 15.58
N LEU A 81 -5.43 -17.77 15.12
CA LEU A 81 -6.81 -17.65 15.61
C LEU A 81 -7.62 -18.91 15.35
N SER A 82 -7.45 -19.54 14.20
CA SER A 82 -8.08 -20.83 13.87
C SER A 82 -7.64 -21.93 14.84
N ASN A 83 -6.35 -21.99 15.16
CA ASN A 83 -5.82 -22.96 16.13
C ASN A 83 -6.37 -22.72 17.54
N GLU A 84 -6.44 -21.46 17.98
CA GLU A 84 -7.03 -21.10 19.28
C GLU A 84 -8.53 -21.44 19.34
N LEU A 85 -9.25 -21.21 18.25
CA LEU A 85 -10.66 -21.57 18.13
C LEU A 85 -10.85 -23.08 18.24
N ASN A 86 -10.04 -23.88 17.55
CA ASN A 86 -10.09 -25.34 17.64
C ASN A 86 -9.79 -25.82 19.04
N ALA A 87 -8.75 -25.27 19.69
CA ALA A 87 -8.42 -25.61 21.08
C ALA A 87 -9.56 -25.25 22.06
N THR A 88 -10.23 -24.12 21.83
CA THR A 88 -11.40 -23.71 22.61
C THR A 88 -12.57 -24.65 22.40
N ASN A 89 -12.84 -25.05 21.16
CA ASN A 89 -13.90 -26.01 20.84
C ASN A 89 -13.64 -27.37 21.49
N GLU A 90 -12.39 -27.85 21.53
CA GLU A 90 -12.03 -29.08 22.23
C GLU A 90 -12.27 -28.98 23.73
N LYS A 91 -11.94 -27.83 24.35
CA LYS A 91 -12.22 -27.58 25.77
C LYS A 91 -13.73 -27.55 26.07
N VAL A 92 -14.51 -26.92 25.19
CA VAL A 92 -15.96 -26.89 25.29
C VAL A 92 -16.54 -28.30 25.18
N ALA A 93 -16.10 -29.10 24.23
CA ALA A 93 -16.54 -30.49 24.07
C ALA A 93 -16.18 -31.35 25.30
N ALA A 94 -14.98 -31.17 25.86
CA ALA A 94 -14.57 -31.85 27.10
C ALA A 94 -15.43 -31.42 28.29
N LEU A 95 -15.77 -30.15 28.41
CA LEU A 95 -16.65 -29.63 29.44
C LEU A 95 -18.09 -30.17 29.32
N GLU A 96 -18.62 -30.22 28.11
CA GLU A 96 -19.94 -30.82 27.85
C GLU A 96 -19.96 -32.30 28.28
N THR A 97 -18.93 -33.05 27.90
CA THR A 97 -18.78 -34.44 28.30
C THR A 97 -18.74 -34.59 29.83
N PHE A 98 -17.97 -33.72 30.52
CA PHE A 98 -17.89 -33.71 31.97
C PHE A 98 -19.22 -33.39 32.61
N VAL A 99 -19.96 -32.40 32.11
CA VAL A 99 -21.30 -32.05 32.62
C VAL A 99 -22.28 -33.22 32.45
N ILE A 100 -22.25 -33.89 31.30
CA ILE A 100 -23.08 -35.07 31.07
C ILE A 100 -22.75 -36.18 32.08
N ILE A 101 -21.47 -36.47 32.31
CA ILE A 101 -21.05 -37.48 33.28
C ILE A 101 -21.53 -37.13 34.69
N VAL A 102 -21.34 -35.87 35.11
CA VAL A 102 -21.81 -35.41 36.42
C VAL A 102 -23.31 -35.52 36.56
N CYS A 103 -24.07 -35.16 35.54
CA CYS A 103 -25.53 -35.30 35.54
C CYS A 103 -25.99 -36.78 35.66
N VAL A 104 -25.32 -37.67 34.91
CA VAL A 104 -25.62 -39.13 34.98
C VAL A 104 -25.30 -39.69 36.35
N ILE A 105 -24.12 -39.38 36.90
CA ILE A 105 -23.71 -39.84 38.24
C ILE A 105 -24.68 -39.30 39.32
N SER A 106 -25.05 -38.03 39.27
CA SER A 106 -25.98 -37.40 40.19
C SER A 106 -27.36 -38.03 40.09
N GLY A 107 -27.83 -38.32 38.90
CA GLY A 107 -29.11 -39.00 38.67
C GLY A 107 -29.12 -40.42 39.21
N VAL A 108 -28.08 -41.20 38.97
CA VAL A 108 -27.92 -42.56 39.50
C VAL A 108 -27.83 -42.54 41.02
N ALA A 109 -27.02 -41.63 41.61
CA ALA A 109 -26.94 -41.51 43.07
C ALA A 109 -28.27 -41.11 43.72
N PHE A 110 -29.00 -40.19 43.11
CA PHE A 110 -30.33 -39.79 43.58
C PHE A 110 -31.34 -40.94 43.53
N CYS A 111 -31.38 -41.67 42.42
CA CYS A 111 -32.24 -42.84 42.27
C CYS A 111 -31.85 -43.96 43.29
N GLY A 112 -30.56 -44.20 43.47
CA GLY A 112 -30.04 -45.17 44.43
C GLY A 112 -30.40 -44.81 45.86
N CYS A 113 -30.23 -43.57 46.29
CA CYS A 113 -30.60 -43.08 47.61
C CYS A 113 -32.13 -43.18 47.85
N GLY A 114 -32.92 -42.81 46.84
CA GLY A 114 -34.35 -42.91 46.87
C GLY A 114 -34.84 -44.37 47.04
N THR A 115 -34.25 -45.31 46.29
CA THR A 115 -34.54 -46.74 46.40
C THR A 115 -34.16 -47.28 47.75
N LEU A 116 -32.97 -46.95 48.27
CA LEU A 116 -32.57 -47.38 49.63
C LEU A 116 -33.51 -46.83 50.75
N ALA A 117 -33.91 -45.58 50.64
CA ALA A 117 -34.87 -44.97 51.57
C ALA A 117 -36.20 -45.67 51.53
N VAL A 118 -36.70 -46.01 50.35
CA VAL A 118 -37.96 -46.79 50.23
C VAL A 118 -37.79 -48.16 50.81
N PHE A 119 -36.75 -48.90 50.57
CA PHE A 119 -36.45 -50.19 51.15
C PHE A 119 -36.36 -50.14 52.70
N TYR A 120 -35.67 -49.09 53.18
CA TYR A 120 -35.58 -48.88 54.64
C TYR A 120 -36.93 -48.65 55.28
N ILE A 121 -37.78 -47.86 54.69
CA ILE A 121 -39.13 -47.60 55.17
C ILE A 121 -39.97 -48.87 55.15
N ILE A 122 -39.92 -49.67 54.08
CA ILE A 122 -40.65 -50.94 53.97
C ILE A 122 -40.14 -51.93 54.99
N ASP A 123 -38.87 -52.11 55.20
CA ASP A 123 -38.27 -52.99 56.20
C ASP A 123 -38.68 -52.59 57.61
N LYS A 124 -38.66 -51.32 57.92
CA LYS A 124 -39.11 -50.81 59.20
C LYS A 124 -40.58 -51.06 59.45
N ARG A 125 -41.45 -50.99 58.45
CA ARG A 125 -42.85 -51.32 58.53
C ARG A 125 -43.11 -52.82 58.80
N LYS A 126 -42.29 -53.70 58.22
CA LYS A 126 -42.38 -55.13 58.42
C LYS A 126 -42.01 -55.58 59.84
N LYS A 127 -41.19 -54.81 60.54
CA LYS A 127 -40.76 -55.10 61.94
C LYS A 127 -41.77 -54.65 63.01
N ILE A 128 -42.72 -53.85 62.60
CA ILE A 128 -43.82 -53.42 63.46
C ILE A 128 -44.98 -54.39 63.27
#